data_492d290c059f335d320698380101e4dc
#
_entry.id   492d290c059f335d320698380101e4dc
#
_cell.length_a   1.000
_cell.length_b   1.000
_cell.length_c   1.000
_cell.angle_alpha   90.00
_cell.angle_beta   90.00
_cell.angle_gamma   90.00
#
_symmetry.space_group_name_H-M   'P 1'
#
loop_
_entity.id
_entity.type
_entity.pdbx_description
1 polymer ?
#
loop_
_entity_poly.entity_id
_entity_poly.type
_entity_poly.pdbx_seq_one_letter_code
_entity_poly.pdbx_strand_id
1 'polypeptide(L)'
;NNLSSLYSNLVFEKAGISDNSIEENTLDFGYSLGVLHHIPDTQIALNDCVKKLKKGSPFLLYIYYKFDNQPFWYFYLWKLSDLMRHLICRMPYKLKLLISFIIAILVYLPIARFGNILEFMKLPVKSWPLSDYRKKSFYTMRTDALDRFGTKLEHRFTKKEILSMMETSGLENISFDEDHAPYWCAVGYK
;
A
#
# COMPACT_ATOMS: atom_id res chain seq x y z
N ASN A 1 -6.98 21.07 11.89
CA ASN A 1 -5.64 21.57 12.22
C ASN A 1 -4.79 21.49 10.97
N ASN A 2 -4.40 22.63 10.48
CA ASN A 2 -3.60 22.71 9.26
C ASN A 2 -2.12 22.61 9.68
N LEU A 3 -1.48 21.47 9.43
CA LEU A 3 -0.07 21.22 9.78
C LEU A 3 0.87 22.25 9.16
N SER A 4 0.54 22.82 7.97
CA SER A 4 1.34 23.87 7.34
C SER A 4 1.42 25.17 8.16
N SER A 5 0.45 25.42 9.06
CA SER A 5 0.52 26.56 9.98
C SER A 5 1.47 26.35 11.15
N LEU A 6 1.82 25.09 11.45
CA LEU A 6 2.74 24.73 12.54
C LEU A 6 4.19 24.57 12.06
N TYR A 7 4.39 24.29 10.77
CA TYR A 7 5.70 24.00 10.20
C TYR A 7 5.89 24.77 8.89
N SER A 8 6.75 25.77 8.89
CA SER A 8 7.03 26.63 7.72
C SER A 8 7.71 25.91 6.55
N ASN A 9 8.28 24.74 6.80
CA ASN A 9 8.96 23.89 5.81
C ASN A 9 8.04 22.85 5.16
N LEU A 10 6.73 22.82 5.50
CA LEU A 10 5.76 21.91 4.93
C LEU A 10 4.80 22.66 3.99
N VAL A 11 4.72 22.19 2.75
CA VAL A 11 3.77 22.67 1.74
C VAL A 11 2.86 21.52 1.37
N PHE A 12 1.54 21.76 1.39
CA PHE A 12 0.53 20.80 0.97
C PHE A 12 -0.16 21.33 -0.29
N GLU A 13 -0.09 20.56 -1.35
CA GLU A 13 -0.77 20.86 -2.61
C GLU A 13 -1.87 19.82 -2.87
N LYS A 14 -3.06 20.29 -3.25
CA LYS A 14 -4.14 19.43 -3.74
C LYS A 14 -4.06 19.35 -5.26
N ALA A 15 -3.32 18.39 -5.76
CA ALA A 15 -3.07 18.20 -7.18
C ALA A 15 -3.09 16.73 -7.59
N GLY A 16 -3.24 16.46 -8.88
CA GLY A 16 -2.96 15.15 -9.46
C GLY A 16 -1.45 14.89 -9.52
N ILE A 17 -1.06 13.62 -9.65
CA ILE A 17 0.36 13.26 -9.74
C ILE A 17 0.99 13.88 -11.01
N SER A 18 0.27 13.86 -12.12
CA SER A 18 0.72 14.42 -13.40
C SER A 18 0.43 15.93 -13.54
N ASP A 19 -0.42 16.49 -12.68
CA ASP A 19 -0.87 17.88 -12.72
C ASP A 19 -0.62 18.54 -11.37
N ASN A 20 0.61 18.94 -11.14
CA ASN A 20 1.06 19.62 -9.92
C ASN A 20 2.08 20.71 -10.24
N SER A 21 2.32 21.60 -9.28
CA SER A 21 3.22 22.76 -9.43
C SER A 21 4.71 22.46 -9.37
N ILE A 22 5.09 21.20 -9.06
CA ILE A 22 6.49 20.79 -8.88
C ILE A 22 7.18 20.73 -10.26
N GLU A 23 8.28 21.45 -10.42
CA GLU A 23 9.09 21.42 -11.64
C GLU A 23 9.89 20.13 -11.75
N GLU A 24 10.21 19.72 -12.99
CA GLU A 24 11.06 18.57 -13.24
C GLU A 24 12.50 18.81 -12.77
N ASN A 25 13.16 17.73 -12.31
CA ASN A 25 14.55 17.74 -11.85
C ASN A 25 14.83 18.71 -10.68
N THR A 26 13.87 18.88 -9.77
CA THR A 26 14.02 19.80 -8.63
C THR A 26 14.09 19.09 -7.27
N LEU A 27 13.57 17.87 -7.16
CA LEU A 27 13.49 17.17 -5.89
C LEU A 27 14.74 16.33 -5.59
N ASP A 28 15.24 16.41 -4.38
CA ASP A 28 16.38 15.62 -3.88
C ASP A 28 15.96 14.25 -3.34
N PHE A 29 14.66 14.03 -3.14
CA PHE A 29 14.06 12.78 -2.66
C PHE A 29 12.58 12.74 -3.02
N GLY A 30 12.08 11.54 -3.32
CA GLY A 30 10.65 11.30 -3.51
C GLY A 30 10.21 10.00 -2.86
N TYR A 31 8.93 9.92 -2.48
CA TYR A 31 8.36 8.66 -2.03
C TYR A 31 6.88 8.54 -2.35
N SER A 32 6.42 7.30 -2.50
CA SER A 32 5.01 6.95 -2.59
C SER A 32 4.72 5.73 -1.71
N LEU A 33 3.94 5.95 -0.66
CA LEU A 33 3.61 4.93 0.33
C LEU A 33 2.13 4.54 0.21
N GLY A 34 1.84 3.43 -0.47
CA GLY A 34 0.49 2.88 -0.56
C GLY A 34 -0.48 3.72 -1.42
N VAL A 35 0.00 4.42 -2.45
CA VAL A 35 -0.81 5.34 -3.26
C VAL A 35 -0.89 4.93 -4.73
N LEU A 36 0.23 4.68 -5.39
CA LEU A 36 0.28 4.52 -6.85
C LEU A 36 -0.54 3.33 -7.38
N HIS A 37 -0.78 2.32 -6.57
CA HIS A 37 -1.61 1.18 -6.96
C HIS A 37 -3.12 1.48 -7.00
N HIS A 38 -3.54 2.66 -6.58
CA HIS A 38 -4.91 3.16 -6.72
C HIS A 38 -5.09 4.08 -7.93
N ILE A 39 -4.08 4.25 -8.76
CA ILE A 39 -4.12 5.09 -9.96
C ILE A 39 -4.36 4.20 -11.18
N PRO A 40 -5.20 4.64 -12.15
CA PRO A 40 -5.55 3.84 -13.33
C PRO A 40 -4.34 3.33 -14.11
N ASP A 41 -3.33 4.17 -14.31
CA ASP A 41 -2.05 3.79 -14.91
C ASP A 41 -0.91 4.06 -13.92
N THR A 42 -0.51 3.00 -13.22
CA THR A 42 0.56 3.05 -12.22
C THR A 42 1.92 3.38 -12.85
N GLN A 43 2.18 2.92 -14.09
CA GLN A 43 3.45 3.18 -14.78
C GLN A 43 3.59 4.67 -15.12
N ILE A 44 2.55 5.27 -15.69
CA ILE A 44 2.55 6.71 -16.02
C ILE A 44 2.73 7.52 -14.75
N ALA A 45 1.99 7.19 -13.69
CA ALA A 45 2.10 7.88 -12.41
C ALA A 45 3.51 7.79 -11.80
N LEU A 46 4.15 6.62 -11.89
CA LEU A 46 5.54 6.45 -11.42
C LEU A 46 6.52 7.26 -12.28
N ASN A 47 6.35 7.25 -13.61
CA ASN A 47 7.18 8.06 -14.51
C ASN A 47 7.10 9.55 -14.16
N ASP A 48 5.89 10.06 -13.89
CA ASP A 48 5.68 11.47 -13.54
C ASP A 48 6.30 11.82 -12.18
N CYS A 49 6.27 10.92 -11.21
CA CYS A 49 7.00 11.09 -9.95
C CYS A 49 8.51 11.16 -10.18
N VAL A 50 9.07 10.23 -10.97
CA VAL A 50 10.52 10.14 -11.19
C VAL A 50 11.05 11.33 -12.00
N LYS A 51 10.27 11.88 -12.95
CA LYS A 51 10.65 13.11 -13.69
C LYS A 51 10.96 14.27 -12.76
N LYS A 52 10.30 14.39 -11.61
CA LYS A 52 10.50 15.49 -10.66
C LYS A 52 11.81 15.40 -9.89
N LEU A 53 12.40 14.21 -9.79
CA LEU A 53 13.67 13.99 -9.09
C LEU A 53 14.85 14.55 -9.86
N LYS A 54 15.86 15.03 -9.15
CA LYS A 54 17.19 15.31 -9.69
C LYS A 54 17.91 14.01 -10.04
N LYS A 55 18.88 14.07 -10.91
CA LYS A 55 19.78 12.94 -11.21
C LYS A 55 20.52 12.50 -9.95
N GLY A 56 20.52 11.19 -9.68
CA GLY A 56 21.09 10.58 -8.48
C GLY A 56 20.19 10.61 -7.24
N SER A 57 19.01 11.23 -7.31
CA SER A 57 18.07 11.28 -6.18
C SER A 57 17.31 9.98 -5.99
N PRO A 58 17.10 9.54 -4.74
CA PRO A 58 16.36 8.31 -4.44
C PRO A 58 14.83 8.48 -4.52
N PHE A 59 14.16 7.40 -4.93
CA PHE A 59 12.71 7.25 -4.85
C PHE A 59 12.34 6.00 -4.06
N LEU A 60 11.55 6.18 -3.00
CA LEU A 60 11.02 5.09 -2.18
C LEU A 60 9.60 4.73 -2.65
N LEU A 61 9.42 3.50 -3.09
CA LEU A 61 8.13 2.96 -3.52
C LEU A 61 7.65 1.87 -2.57
N TYR A 62 6.49 2.08 -1.94
CA TYR A 62 5.72 1.05 -1.26
C TYR A 62 4.41 0.82 -2.00
N ILE A 63 4.20 -0.42 -2.47
CA ILE A 63 3.08 -0.76 -3.35
C ILE A 63 2.50 -2.14 -2.99
N TYR A 64 1.22 -2.36 -3.29
CA TYR A 64 0.57 -3.63 -2.97
C TYR A 64 1.09 -4.77 -3.85
N TYR A 65 1.39 -5.90 -3.21
CA TYR A 65 2.00 -7.07 -3.81
C TYR A 65 0.97 -8.14 -4.22
N LYS A 66 1.35 -8.97 -5.19
CA LYS A 66 0.53 -10.05 -5.76
C LYS A 66 0.64 -11.38 -5.01
N PHE A 67 1.19 -11.37 -3.78
CA PHE A 67 1.43 -12.54 -2.93
C PHE A 67 2.42 -13.55 -3.51
N ASP A 68 3.35 -13.12 -4.35
CA ASP A 68 4.38 -13.94 -4.98
C ASP A 68 5.41 -14.50 -3.98
N ASN A 69 5.43 -14.00 -2.74
CA ASN A 69 6.22 -14.50 -1.62
C ASN A 69 5.38 -15.26 -0.56
N GLN A 70 4.12 -15.59 -0.87
CA GLN A 70 3.19 -16.26 0.05
C GLN A 70 2.79 -17.65 -0.46
N PRO A 71 2.31 -18.56 0.41
CA PRO A 71 1.75 -19.84 -0.02
C PRO A 71 0.59 -19.66 -1.02
N PHE A 72 0.43 -20.62 -1.95
CA PHE A 72 -0.56 -20.53 -3.04
C PHE A 72 -2.00 -20.29 -2.58
N TRP A 73 -2.40 -20.84 -1.43
CA TRP A 73 -3.75 -20.66 -0.87
C TRP A 73 -4.04 -19.21 -0.47
N TYR A 74 -3.00 -18.41 -0.21
CA TYR A 74 -3.15 -17.00 0.12
C TYR A 74 -3.75 -16.20 -1.05
N PHE A 75 -3.40 -16.57 -2.28
CA PHE A 75 -3.96 -15.98 -3.49
C PHE A 75 -5.48 -16.24 -3.62
N TYR A 76 -5.96 -17.45 -3.27
CA TYR A 76 -7.39 -17.75 -3.30
C TYR A 76 -8.17 -17.01 -2.22
N LEU A 77 -7.61 -16.90 -1.01
CA LEU A 77 -8.17 -16.11 0.06
C LEU A 77 -8.30 -14.63 -0.34
N TRP A 78 -7.26 -14.10 -0.98
CA TRP A 78 -7.30 -12.76 -1.53
C TRP A 78 -8.35 -12.60 -2.61
N LYS A 79 -8.47 -13.52 -3.58
CA LYS A 79 -9.52 -13.49 -4.62
C LYS A 79 -10.91 -13.44 -4.03
N LEU A 80 -11.20 -14.23 -2.99
CA LEU A 80 -12.48 -14.20 -2.30
C LEU A 80 -12.74 -12.82 -1.68
N SER A 81 -11.75 -12.27 -0.99
CA SER A 81 -11.86 -10.91 -0.42
C SER A 81 -12.01 -9.84 -1.49
N ASP A 82 -11.41 -10.02 -2.65
CA ASP A 82 -11.50 -9.09 -3.78
C ASP A 82 -12.88 -9.11 -4.43
N LEU A 83 -13.51 -10.26 -4.53
CA LEU A 83 -14.91 -10.37 -4.95
C LEU A 83 -15.84 -9.58 -4.01
N MET A 84 -15.65 -9.71 -2.69
CA MET A 84 -16.38 -8.92 -1.71
C MET A 84 -16.12 -7.42 -1.88
N ARG A 85 -14.88 -7.03 -2.11
CA ARG A 85 -14.49 -5.64 -2.38
C ARG A 85 -15.27 -5.06 -3.57
N HIS A 86 -15.36 -5.80 -4.67
CA HIS A 86 -16.08 -5.35 -5.87
C HIS A 86 -17.56 -5.05 -5.63
N LEU A 87 -18.18 -5.74 -4.69
CA LEU A 87 -19.56 -5.48 -4.28
C LEU A 87 -19.63 -4.27 -3.33
N ILE A 88 -18.81 -4.28 -2.28
CA ILE A 88 -18.86 -3.27 -1.21
C ILE A 88 -18.45 -1.90 -1.73
N CYS A 89 -17.41 -1.81 -2.57
CA CYS A 89 -16.90 -0.53 -3.07
C CYS A 89 -17.92 0.28 -3.92
N ARG A 90 -18.99 -0.34 -4.38
CA ARG A 90 -20.08 0.32 -5.13
C ARG A 90 -21.21 0.83 -4.24
N MET A 91 -21.24 0.43 -2.96
CA MET A 91 -22.29 0.82 -2.02
C MET A 91 -22.17 2.28 -1.58
N PRO A 92 -23.25 2.89 -1.06
CA PRO A 92 -23.18 4.22 -0.42
C PRO A 92 -22.18 4.24 0.76
N TYR A 93 -21.55 5.39 0.98
CA TYR A 93 -20.47 5.54 1.96
C TYR A 93 -20.82 5.02 3.37
N LYS A 94 -22.03 5.35 3.87
CA LYS A 94 -22.49 4.90 5.20
C LYS A 94 -22.55 3.38 5.30
N LEU A 95 -22.98 2.71 4.22
CA LEU A 95 -23.07 1.26 4.18
C LEU A 95 -21.70 0.60 4.09
N LYS A 96 -20.77 1.21 3.32
CA LYS A 96 -19.34 0.79 3.32
C LYS A 96 -18.75 0.84 4.71
N LEU A 97 -18.95 1.94 5.44
CA LEU A 97 -18.47 2.10 6.82
C LEU A 97 -19.01 0.99 7.72
N LEU A 98 -20.31 0.73 7.67
CA LEU A 98 -20.97 -0.30 8.49
C LEU A 98 -20.43 -1.69 8.18
N ILE A 99 -20.36 -2.06 6.89
CA ILE A 99 -19.91 -3.39 6.47
C ILE A 99 -18.44 -3.57 6.81
N SER A 100 -17.58 -2.57 6.54
CA SER A 100 -16.15 -2.64 6.87
C SER A 100 -15.93 -2.73 8.38
N PHE A 101 -16.75 -2.07 9.19
CA PHE A 101 -16.74 -2.19 10.64
C PHE A 101 -17.11 -3.62 11.10
N ILE A 102 -18.16 -4.21 10.52
CA ILE A 102 -18.54 -5.59 10.79
C ILE A 102 -17.42 -6.56 10.40
N ILE A 103 -16.82 -6.38 9.24
CA ILE A 103 -15.66 -7.19 8.79
C ILE A 103 -14.49 -7.04 9.77
N ALA A 104 -14.21 -5.81 10.25
CA ALA A 104 -13.14 -5.60 11.22
C ALA A 104 -13.38 -6.36 12.54
N ILE A 105 -14.63 -6.39 13.02
CA ILE A 105 -14.99 -7.13 14.25
C ILE A 105 -14.99 -8.65 14.03
N LEU A 106 -15.62 -9.12 12.96
CA LEU A 106 -15.88 -10.56 12.79
C LEU A 106 -14.75 -11.31 12.09
N VAL A 107 -13.88 -10.60 11.35
CA VAL A 107 -12.79 -11.20 10.58
C VAL A 107 -11.44 -10.73 11.08
N TYR A 108 -11.15 -9.42 11.02
CA TYR A 108 -9.82 -8.91 11.37
C TYR A 108 -9.47 -9.18 12.83
N LEU A 109 -10.35 -8.80 13.74
CA LEU A 109 -10.06 -8.89 15.17
C LEU A 109 -9.82 -10.32 15.63
N PRO A 110 -10.69 -11.32 15.38
CA PRO A 110 -10.47 -12.68 15.86
C PRO A 110 -9.26 -13.34 15.19
N ILE A 111 -9.07 -13.19 13.88
CA ILE A 111 -7.93 -13.78 13.17
C ILE A 111 -6.60 -13.16 13.64
N ALA A 112 -6.55 -11.84 13.79
CA ALA A 112 -5.36 -11.17 14.28
C ALA A 112 -5.04 -11.55 15.74
N ARG A 113 -6.04 -11.62 16.63
CA ARG A 113 -5.84 -12.03 18.02
C ARG A 113 -5.47 -13.48 18.17
N PHE A 114 -5.99 -14.36 17.31
CA PHE A 114 -5.54 -15.73 17.26
C PHE A 114 -4.06 -15.84 16.85
N GLY A 115 -3.58 -14.97 15.95
CA GLY A 115 -2.17 -14.84 15.63
C GLY A 115 -1.28 -14.53 16.85
N ASN A 116 -1.78 -13.76 17.83
CA ASN A 116 -1.06 -13.56 19.11
C ASN A 116 -0.95 -14.86 19.93
N ILE A 117 -1.99 -15.68 19.93
CA ILE A 117 -1.97 -16.96 20.63
C ILE A 117 -0.95 -17.89 19.98
N LEU A 118 -0.92 -17.96 18.65
CA LEU A 118 0.09 -18.75 17.92
C LEU A 118 1.51 -18.26 18.22
N GLU A 119 1.74 -16.95 18.26
CA GLU A 119 3.03 -16.36 18.60
C GLU A 119 3.44 -16.72 20.05
N PHE A 120 2.51 -16.65 20.99
CA PHE A 120 2.75 -17.08 22.37
C PHE A 120 3.11 -18.56 22.47
N MET A 121 2.51 -19.40 21.64
CA MET A 121 2.82 -20.83 21.53
C MET A 121 4.12 -21.12 20.74
N LYS A 122 4.87 -20.07 20.34
CA LYS A 122 6.10 -20.16 19.53
C LYS A 122 5.90 -20.82 18.16
N LEU A 123 4.66 -20.79 17.62
CA LEU A 123 4.35 -21.27 16.28
C LEU A 123 4.66 -20.20 15.22
N PRO A 124 5.00 -20.60 13.98
CA PRO A 124 5.32 -19.65 12.93
C PRO A 124 4.06 -18.87 12.51
N VAL A 125 4.09 -17.55 12.69
CA VAL A 125 2.96 -16.67 12.37
C VAL A 125 3.17 -15.85 11.07
N LYS A 126 4.33 -15.98 10.43
CA LYS A 126 4.68 -15.17 9.23
C LYS A 126 3.67 -15.34 8.09
N SER A 127 3.17 -16.55 7.87
CA SER A 127 2.15 -16.85 6.84
C SER A 127 0.73 -16.89 7.39
N TRP A 128 0.50 -16.49 8.66
CA TRP A 128 -0.85 -16.44 9.21
C TRP A 128 -1.60 -15.22 8.66
N PRO A 129 -2.86 -15.38 8.19
CA PRO A 129 -3.64 -14.25 7.68
C PRO A 129 -3.77 -13.15 8.72
N LEU A 130 -3.65 -11.90 8.29
CA LEU A 130 -3.76 -10.72 9.15
C LEU A 130 -2.77 -10.70 10.34
N SER A 131 -1.66 -11.45 10.24
CA SER A 131 -0.65 -11.50 11.31
C SER A 131 -0.08 -10.14 11.67
N ASP A 132 0.03 -9.22 10.70
CA ASP A 132 0.55 -7.87 10.92
C ASP A 132 -0.37 -7.02 11.81
N TYR A 133 -1.66 -7.40 11.92
CA TYR A 133 -2.63 -6.72 12.78
C TYR A 133 -2.64 -7.24 14.22
N ARG A 134 -1.92 -8.31 14.54
CA ARG A 134 -1.99 -8.95 15.85
C ARG A 134 -1.66 -8.03 17.02
N LYS A 135 -0.76 -7.05 16.81
CA LYS A 135 -0.36 -6.03 17.79
C LYS A 135 -0.94 -4.64 17.51
N LYS A 136 -1.68 -4.47 16.41
CA LYS A 136 -2.29 -3.18 16.04
C LYS A 136 -3.60 -2.93 16.79
N SER A 137 -4.00 -1.64 16.85
CA SER A 137 -5.25 -1.23 17.46
C SER A 137 -6.47 -1.66 16.62
N PHE A 138 -7.62 -1.75 17.25
CA PHE A 138 -8.87 -1.98 16.52
C PHE A 138 -9.18 -0.82 15.55
N TYR A 139 -8.81 0.40 15.92
CA TYR A 139 -8.94 1.56 15.02
C TYR A 139 -8.21 1.33 13.69
N THR A 140 -6.96 0.86 13.75
CA THR A 140 -6.19 0.51 12.53
C THR A 140 -6.88 -0.56 11.73
N MET A 141 -7.32 -1.66 12.37
CA MET A 141 -8.03 -2.75 11.68
C MET A 141 -9.27 -2.26 10.95
N ARG A 142 -10.08 -1.39 11.60
CA ARG A 142 -11.29 -0.82 11.01
C ARG A 142 -10.97 0.10 9.82
N THR A 143 -9.95 0.95 9.95
CA THR A 143 -9.54 1.88 8.90
C THR A 143 -9.03 1.12 7.69
N ASP A 144 -8.19 0.13 7.92
CA ASP A 144 -7.60 -0.69 6.84
C ASP A 144 -8.67 -1.60 6.20
N ALA A 145 -9.66 -2.09 6.97
CA ALA A 145 -10.81 -2.79 6.39
C ALA A 145 -11.64 -1.87 5.48
N LEU A 146 -11.85 -0.61 5.87
CA LEU A 146 -12.54 0.36 5.03
C LEU A 146 -11.73 0.68 3.76
N ASP A 147 -10.44 0.88 3.88
CA ASP A 147 -9.55 1.09 2.73
C ASP A 147 -9.60 -0.12 1.79
N ARG A 148 -9.42 -1.33 2.32
CA ARG A 148 -9.42 -2.57 1.55
C ARG A 148 -10.73 -2.84 0.80
N PHE A 149 -11.88 -2.64 1.45
CA PHE A 149 -13.20 -2.99 0.88
C PHE A 149 -13.94 -1.79 0.27
N GLY A 150 -13.58 -0.58 0.64
CA GLY A 150 -14.22 0.65 0.16
C GLY A 150 -13.64 1.20 -1.14
N THR A 151 -12.41 0.81 -1.50
CA THR A 151 -11.68 1.32 -2.65
C THR A 151 -12.08 0.63 -3.95
N LYS A 152 -12.38 1.43 -4.99
CA LYS A 152 -12.83 0.91 -6.29
C LYS A 152 -11.70 0.30 -7.12
N LEU A 153 -10.54 0.95 -7.12
CA LEU A 153 -9.39 0.59 -7.92
C LEU A 153 -8.25 0.13 -7.01
N GLU A 154 -7.74 -1.05 -7.25
CA GLU A 154 -6.58 -1.60 -6.55
C GLU A 154 -5.82 -2.51 -7.51
N HIS A 155 -4.62 -2.10 -7.87
CA HIS A 155 -3.67 -2.92 -8.61
C HIS A 155 -2.74 -3.65 -7.64
N ARG A 156 -2.25 -4.82 -8.04
CA ARG A 156 -1.24 -5.56 -7.29
C ARG A 156 -0.16 -6.02 -8.23
N PHE A 157 1.06 -6.00 -7.74
CA PHE A 157 2.25 -6.26 -8.56
C PHE A 157 3.14 -7.31 -7.91
N THR A 158 3.76 -8.15 -8.73
CA THR A 158 4.85 -9.02 -8.34
C THR A 158 6.14 -8.21 -8.16
N LYS A 159 7.11 -8.74 -7.43
CA LYS A 159 8.44 -8.12 -7.32
C LYS A 159 9.05 -7.82 -8.69
N LYS A 160 8.89 -8.75 -9.65
CA LYS A 160 9.41 -8.60 -11.01
C LYS A 160 8.72 -7.46 -11.78
N GLU A 161 7.40 -7.34 -11.66
CA GLU A 161 6.65 -6.24 -12.29
C GLU A 161 7.05 -4.89 -11.70
N ILE A 162 7.25 -4.80 -10.36
CA ILE A 162 7.70 -3.57 -9.70
C ILE A 162 9.11 -3.18 -10.18
N LEU A 163 10.04 -4.14 -10.21
CA LEU A 163 11.39 -3.91 -10.73
C LEU A 163 11.33 -3.33 -12.13
N SER A 164 10.60 -3.99 -13.03
CA SER A 164 10.45 -3.55 -14.44
C SER A 164 9.82 -2.15 -14.54
N MET A 165 8.82 -1.84 -13.73
CA MET A 165 8.20 -0.50 -13.70
C MET A 165 9.20 0.58 -13.26
N MET A 166 10.00 0.30 -12.23
CA MET A 166 11.00 1.24 -11.72
C MET A 166 12.12 1.47 -12.74
N GLU A 167 12.63 0.40 -13.38
CA GLU A 167 13.62 0.50 -14.47
C GLU A 167 13.08 1.28 -15.66
N THR A 168 11.85 0.99 -16.10
CA THR A 168 11.17 1.72 -17.19
C THR A 168 10.98 3.21 -16.87
N SER A 169 10.85 3.55 -15.59
CA SER A 169 10.77 4.94 -15.15
C SER A 169 12.12 5.67 -15.09
N GLY A 170 13.23 4.97 -15.38
CA GLY A 170 14.58 5.52 -15.35
C GLY A 170 15.23 5.50 -13.97
N LEU A 171 14.79 4.59 -13.10
CA LEU A 171 15.45 4.33 -11.83
C LEU A 171 16.48 3.20 -11.98
N GLU A 172 17.64 3.39 -11.37
CA GLU A 172 18.75 2.43 -11.34
C GLU A 172 19.05 2.00 -9.89
N ASN A 173 19.94 1.03 -9.71
CA ASN A 173 20.37 0.52 -8.39
C ASN A 173 19.20 0.18 -7.46
N ILE A 174 18.19 -0.50 -8.02
CA ILE A 174 16.95 -0.80 -7.32
C ILE A 174 17.19 -1.91 -6.30
N SER A 175 16.83 -1.63 -5.05
CA SER A 175 16.89 -2.58 -3.95
C SER A 175 15.51 -2.75 -3.30
N PHE A 176 15.22 -3.97 -2.84
CA PHE A 176 13.98 -4.32 -2.14
C PHE A 176 14.26 -4.64 -0.69
N ASP A 177 13.36 -4.23 0.20
CA ASP A 177 13.30 -4.73 1.56
C ASP A 177 12.67 -6.14 1.55
N GLU A 178 13.47 -7.16 1.86
CA GLU A 178 13.04 -8.56 1.89
C GLU A 178 12.69 -9.05 3.29
N ASP A 179 13.10 -8.33 4.33
CA ASP A 179 12.96 -8.75 5.72
C ASP A 179 11.58 -8.41 6.29
N HIS A 180 10.96 -7.36 5.80
CA HIS A 180 9.69 -6.83 6.32
C HIS A 180 8.48 -7.19 5.45
N ALA A 181 8.53 -8.34 4.73
CA ALA A 181 7.32 -8.87 4.07
C ALA A 181 6.11 -8.79 5.03
N PRO A 182 4.88 -8.56 4.55
CA PRO A 182 4.38 -9.13 3.29
C PRO A 182 4.36 -8.18 2.09
N TYR A 183 4.86 -6.99 2.18
CA TYR A 183 4.73 -5.98 1.13
C TYR A 183 6.03 -5.79 0.34
N TRP A 184 5.95 -5.25 -0.88
CA TRP A 184 7.12 -4.82 -1.61
C TRP A 184 7.41 -3.36 -1.35
N CYS A 185 8.52 -3.10 -0.68
CA CYS A 185 9.10 -1.78 -0.48
C CYS A 185 10.42 -1.74 -1.25
N ALA A 186 10.59 -0.79 -2.14
CA ALA A 186 11.76 -0.70 -3.00
C ALA A 186 12.30 0.73 -3.04
N VAL A 187 13.62 0.85 -3.15
CA VAL A 187 14.32 2.12 -3.39
C VAL A 187 15.10 1.99 -4.68
N GLY A 188 15.02 3.01 -5.54
CA GLY A 188 15.85 3.16 -6.73
C GLY A 188 16.33 4.60 -6.85
N TYR A 189 17.33 4.85 -7.69
CA TYR A 189 17.95 6.16 -7.88
C TYR A 189 17.80 6.61 -9.34
N LYS A 190 17.42 7.89 -9.56
CA LYS A 190 17.29 8.46 -10.90
C LYS A 190 18.62 8.71 -11.56
#